data_c1996b46f0a523111c6494f244944d35
#
_entry.id   c1996b46f0a523111c6494f244944d35
#
_cell.length_a   1.000
_cell.length_b   1.000
_cell.length_c   1.000
_cell.angle_alpha   90.00
_cell.angle_beta   90.00
_cell.angle_gamma   90.00
#
_symmetry.space_group_name_H-M   'P 1'
#
loop_
_entity.id
_entity.type
_entity.pdbx_description
1 polymer ?
#
loop_
_entity_poly.entity_id
_entity_poly.type
_entity_poly.pdbx_seq_one_letter_code
_entity_poly.pdbx_strand_id
1 'polypeptide(L)'
;MKIQNIEDKNRKSAIAREVLEDLTQWFEVEESREGYIRDSREWPFFAAEKDGEPVGFLCLQETGSATVELAVMGVKKAYHRDGVGRMLFEAAKKYAAAAGYEFMQVKTVKMGCYEDYDRTNRFYLGVGFKELEVFPLLWDEANPCQIYVMNLQEHTPEKDKAVETVLRTITERRSYRGNYKPDEVPAEHLKMIMEAGLAAPSGCNKQTTSLIAVDDEELLEKLKSEIDPPVAETAPAMICVLTQRVNAYRDRCYAVQDYSAAIENMLLMITALGYQSCWYEGHITDEDRICDRIAEILKVPEGYDLVCILPVGKAVSEPGMPKKKAFGERAWFNGFGQP
;
A
#
# COMPACT_ATOMS: atom_id res chain seq x y z
N MET A 1 27.63 4.63 1.79
CA MET A 1 26.98 5.74 1.06
C MET A 1 25.84 6.27 1.90
N LYS A 2 25.75 7.59 2.13
CA LYS A 2 24.70 8.24 2.92
C LYS A 2 24.17 9.45 2.15
N ILE A 3 22.85 9.62 2.10
CA ILE A 3 22.21 10.82 1.54
C ILE A 3 21.84 11.73 2.70
N GLN A 4 22.17 13.02 2.61
CA GLN A 4 21.87 14.03 3.61
C GLN A 4 21.21 15.25 2.97
N ASN A 5 20.23 15.83 3.64
CA ASN A 5 19.77 17.18 3.33
C ASN A 5 20.73 18.18 3.98
N ILE A 6 21.31 19.08 3.19
CA ILE A 6 22.28 20.09 3.66
C ILE A 6 21.56 21.42 3.79
N GLU A 7 21.66 22.04 4.96
CA GLU A 7 21.06 23.35 5.24
C GLU A 7 22.10 24.49 5.19
N ASP A 8 23.35 24.20 5.60
CA ASP A 8 24.40 25.21 5.61
C ASP A 8 24.76 25.67 4.19
N LYS A 9 24.54 26.96 3.94
CA LYS A 9 24.72 27.59 2.63
C LYS A 9 26.16 27.52 2.09
N ASN A 10 27.15 27.60 2.96
CA ASN A 10 28.55 27.53 2.55
C ASN A 10 28.95 26.11 2.19
N ARG A 11 28.47 25.12 2.96
CA ARG A 11 28.67 23.70 2.65
C ARG A 11 27.99 23.31 1.33
N LYS A 12 26.78 23.80 1.05
CA LYS A 12 26.10 23.61 -0.24
C LYS A 12 26.99 24.07 -1.39
N SER A 13 27.50 25.31 -1.35
CA SER A 13 28.38 25.85 -2.40
C SER A 13 29.68 25.08 -2.53
N ALA A 14 30.30 24.65 -1.42
CA ALA A 14 31.52 23.87 -1.44
C ALA A 14 31.32 22.52 -2.13
N ILE A 15 30.25 21.80 -1.76
CA ILE A 15 29.90 20.50 -2.38
C ILE A 15 29.56 20.69 -3.86
N ALA A 16 28.73 21.68 -4.21
CA ALA A 16 28.35 21.95 -5.60
C ALA A 16 29.59 22.23 -6.45
N ARG A 17 30.51 23.09 -5.96
CA ARG A 17 31.75 23.40 -6.67
C ARG A 17 32.59 22.15 -6.91
N GLU A 18 32.87 21.40 -5.86
CA GLU A 18 33.71 20.19 -5.91
C GLU A 18 33.17 19.16 -6.91
N VAL A 19 31.86 18.98 -6.96
CA VAL A 19 31.24 17.99 -7.86
C VAL A 19 31.15 18.55 -9.29
N LEU A 20 30.78 19.82 -9.49
CA LEU A 20 30.63 20.39 -10.84
C LEU A 20 31.98 20.61 -11.53
N GLU A 21 33.06 20.88 -10.79
CA GLU A 21 34.42 20.96 -11.31
C GLU A 21 34.96 19.60 -11.79
N ASP A 22 34.50 18.49 -11.22
CA ASP A 22 34.77 17.11 -11.72
C ASP A 22 34.02 16.81 -13.03
N LEU A 23 32.93 17.56 -13.32
CA LEU A 23 31.96 17.32 -14.41
C LEU A 23 32.02 18.36 -15.51
N THR A 24 33.21 18.94 -15.80
CA THR A 24 33.37 20.04 -16.76
C THR A 24 32.81 19.76 -18.16
N GLN A 25 32.74 18.49 -18.58
CA GLN A 25 32.16 18.12 -19.89
C GLN A 25 30.63 18.35 -19.99
N TRP A 26 29.90 18.42 -18.89
CA TRP A 26 28.47 18.79 -18.85
C TRP A 26 28.26 20.25 -18.44
N PHE A 27 29.28 20.88 -17.83
CA PHE A 27 29.24 22.23 -17.28
C PHE A 27 30.42 23.04 -17.82
N GLU A 28 30.59 23.01 -19.16
CA GLU A 28 31.72 23.68 -19.84
C GLU A 28 31.67 25.20 -19.69
N VAL A 29 30.46 25.79 -19.74
CA VAL A 29 30.29 27.24 -19.61
C VAL A 29 30.48 27.63 -18.15
N GLU A 30 31.62 28.29 -17.87
CA GLU A 30 32.00 28.70 -16.52
C GLU A 30 30.95 29.58 -15.84
N GLU A 31 30.38 30.53 -16.57
CA GLU A 31 29.35 31.45 -16.05
C GLU A 31 28.10 30.67 -15.56
N SER A 32 27.65 29.69 -16.34
CA SER A 32 26.51 28.82 -15.97
C SER A 32 26.84 27.95 -14.75
N ARG A 33 28.05 27.37 -14.72
CA ARG A 33 28.52 26.57 -13.59
C ARG A 33 28.57 27.38 -12.29
N GLU A 34 29.15 28.59 -12.33
CA GLU A 34 29.18 29.49 -11.16
C GLU A 34 27.77 29.95 -10.76
N GLY A 35 26.86 30.10 -11.74
CA GLY A 35 25.44 30.33 -11.48
C GLY A 35 24.83 29.22 -10.63
N TYR A 36 24.97 27.96 -11.03
CA TYR A 36 24.47 26.81 -10.27
C TYR A 36 25.08 26.70 -8.85
N ILE A 37 26.39 26.97 -8.72
CA ILE A 37 27.07 26.94 -7.41
C ILE A 37 26.52 28.04 -6.51
N ARG A 38 26.28 29.24 -7.02
CA ARG A 38 25.70 30.34 -6.28
C ARG A 38 24.26 30.05 -5.86
N ASP A 39 23.43 29.64 -6.83
CA ASP A 39 21.98 29.49 -6.65
C ASP A 39 21.62 28.26 -5.78
N SER A 40 22.46 27.22 -5.81
CA SER A 40 22.32 26.05 -4.96
C SER A 40 22.33 26.36 -3.46
N ARG A 41 22.85 27.51 -3.05
CA ARG A 41 22.86 27.97 -1.65
C ARG A 41 21.45 28.16 -1.07
N GLU A 42 20.51 28.57 -1.93
CA GLU A 42 19.15 28.92 -1.51
C GLU A 42 18.16 27.75 -1.69
N TRP A 43 18.53 26.76 -2.47
CA TRP A 43 17.65 25.65 -2.82
C TRP A 43 17.71 24.49 -1.82
N PRO A 44 16.65 23.66 -1.69
CA PRO A 44 16.74 22.34 -1.10
C PRO A 44 17.85 21.52 -1.74
N PHE A 45 18.76 21.01 -0.92
CA PHE A 45 20.03 20.45 -1.37
C PHE A 45 20.29 19.08 -0.74
N PHE A 46 20.47 18.07 -1.57
CA PHE A 46 20.75 16.69 -1.18
C PHE A 46 22.18 16.34 -1.58
N ALA A 47 22.99 15.91 -0.63
CA ALA A 47 24.35 15.44 -0.86
C ALA A 47 24.45 13.93 -0.66
N ALA A 48 25.17 13.24 -1.56
CA ALA A 48 25.63 11.88 -1.37
C ALA A 48 27.06 11.92 -0.83
N GLU A 49 27.31 11.26 0.29
CA GLU A 49 28.62 11.19 0.93
C GLU A 49 29.08 9.74 1.08
N LYS A 50 30.36 9.51 0.86
CA LYS A 50 31.06 8.26 1.12
C LYS A 50 32.33 8.57 1.93
N ASP A 51 32.45 7.91 3.08
CA ASP A 51 33.60 8.05 4.00
C ASP A 51 33.87 9.53 4.42
N GLY A 52 32.79 10.32 4.48
CA GLY A 52 32.81 11.75 4.85
C GLY A 52 33.05 12.72 3.69
N GLU A 53 33.32 12.21 2.46
CA GLU A 53 33.57 13.02 1.29
C GLU A 53 32.34 13.10 0.38
N PRO A 54 32.02 14.29 -0.20
CA PRO A 54 30.92 14.42 -1.15
C PRO A 54 31.26 13.75 -2.48
N VAL A 55 30.34 12.89 -2.93
CA VAL A 55 30.48 12.14 -4.19
C VAL A 55 29.42 12.55 -5.22
N GLY A 56 28.41 13.30 -4.82
CA GLY A 56 27.38 13.83 -5.69
C GLY A 56 26.39 14.71 -4.95
N PHE A 57 25.58 15.45 -5.68
CA PHE A 57 24.50 16.27 -5.13
C PHE A 57 23.33 16.43 -6.11
N LEU A 58 22.21 16.92 -5.60
CA LEU A 58 21.02 17.29 -6.34
C LEU A 58 20.34 18.48 -5.65
N CYS A 59 19.90 19.47 -6.43
CA CYS A 59 19.12 20.60 -5.94
C CYS A 59 17.74 20.65 -6.58
N LEU A 60 16.76 21.13 -5.80
CA LEU A 60 15.41 21.39 -6.25
C LEU A 60 15.15 22.90 -6.27
N GLN A 61 14.48 23.39 -7.31
CA GLN A 61 14.02 24.77 -7.42
C GLN A 61 12.50 24.79 -7.59
N GLU A 62 11.79 25.58 -6.79
CA GLU A 62 10.38 25.85 -7.03
C GLU A 62 10.20 26.65 -8.31
N THR A 63 9.38 26.16 -9.23
CA THR A 63 9.06 26.82 -10.50
C THR A 63 7.59 27.20 -10.61
N GLY A 64 6.77 26.76 -9.66
CA GLY A 64 5.35 27.10 -9.53
C GLY A 64 4.77 26.50 -8.28
N SER A 65 3.58 26.91 -7.88
CA SER A 65 2.92 26.45 -6.64
C SER A 65 2.72 24.93 -6.55
N ALA A 66 2.62 24.25 -7.70
CA ALA A 66 2.45 22.79 -7.78
C ALA A 66 3.69 22.07 -8.36
N THR A 67 4.73 22.81 -8.79
CA THR A 67 5.82 22.24 -9.59
C THR A 67 7.19 22.62 -9.03
N VAL A 68 8.04 21.61 -8.88
CA VAL A 68 9.45 21.76 -8.53
C VAL A 68 10.32 21.27 -9.68
N GLU A 69 11.43 21.95 -9.93
CA GLU A 69 12.43 21.55 -10.93
C GLU A 69 13.63 20.86 -10.25
N LEU A 70 14.07 19.75 -10.80
CA LEU A 70 15.41 19.22 -10.56
C LEU A 70 16.37 20.18 -11.29
N ALA A 71 16.82 21.21 -10.59
CA ALA A 71 17.53 22.35 -11.19
C ALA A 71 18.97 22.00 -11.59
N VAL A 72 19.66 21.25 -10.74
CA VAL A 72 21.02 20.78 -11.01
C VAL A 72 21.28 19.49 -10.25
N MET A 73 22.00 18.58 -10.90
CA MET A 73 22.43 17.31 -10.32
C MET A 73 23.80 16.94 -10.87
N GLY A 74 24.68 16.46 -10.01
CA GLY A 74 25.98 15.92 -10.40
C GLY A 74 26.38 14.72 -9.53
N VAL A 75 27.07 13.78 -10.14
CA VAL A 75 27.77 12.67 -9.47
C VAL A 75 29.16 12.61 -10.02
N LYS A 76 30.20 12.62 -9.17
CA LYS A 76 31.61 12.54 -9.59
C LYS A 76 31.82 11.31 -10.48
N LYS A 77 32.64 11.45 -11.52
CA LYS A 77 32.89 10.43 -12.56
C LYS A 77 33.25 9.07 -11.98
N ALA A 78 34.04 9.05 -10.91
CA ALA A 78 34.49 7.83 -10.23
C ALA A 78 33.34 7.01 -9.60
N TYR A 79 32.16 7.63 -9.43
CA TYR A 79 30.99 7.01 -8.80
C TYR A 79 29.80 6.86 -9.77
N HIS A 80 30.05 7.04 -11.07
CA HIS A 80 29.04 6.78 -12.09
C HIS A 80 28.70 5.28 -12.12
N ARG A 81 27.41 4.95 -12.31
CA ARG A 81 26.83 3.60 -12.33
C ARG A 81 26.81 2.85 -10.98
N ASP A 82 27.24 3.49 -9.89
CA ASP A 82 27.13 2.96 -8.52
C ASP A 82 25.75 3.19 -7.87
N GLY A 83 24.77 3.67 -8.65
CA GLY A 83 23.41 3.94 -8.15
C GLY A 83 23.27 5.27 -7.40
N VAL A 84 24.32 6.06 -7.24
CA VAL A 84 24.33 7.33 -6.47
C VAL A 84 23.27 8.30 -6.97
N GLY A 85 23.19 8.48 -8.30
CA GLY A 85 22.19 9.36 -8.91
C GLY A 85 20.76 8.96 -8.57
N ARG A 86 20.43 7.67 -8.57
CA ARG A 86 19.12 7.16 -8.18
C ARG A 86 18.85 7.44 -6.70
N MET A 87 19.81 7.24 -5.82
CA MET A 87 19.64 7.49 -4.38
C MET A 87 19.38 8.98 -4.10
N LEU A 88 20.10 9.90 -4.76
CA LEU A 88 19.86 11.34 -4.68
C LEU A 88 18.47 11.70 -5.18
N PHE A 89 18.09 11.17 -6.32
CA PHE A 89 16.77 11.39 -6.92
C PHE A 89 15.63 10.93 -6.01
N GLU A 90 15.72 9.73 -5.45
CA GLU A 90 14.66 9.20 -4.55
C GLU A 90 14.52 10.05 -3.28
N ALA A 91 15.61 10.54 -2.71
CA ALA A 91 15.57 11.44 -1.57
C ALA A 91 14.91 12.79 -1.92
N ALA A 92 15.25 13.37 -3.07
CA ALA A 92 14.67 14.62 -3.56
C ALA A 92 13.19 14.45 -3.92
N LYS A 93 12.81 13.34 -4.56
CA LYS A 93 11.42 12.99 -4.90
C LYS A 93 10.56 12.89 -3.64
N LYS A 94 11.05 12.18 -2.61
CA LYS A 94 10.37 12.05 -1.32
C LYS A 94 10.17 13.41 -0.65
N TYR A 95 11.19 14.25 -0.67
CA TYR A 95 11.10 15.62 -0.13
C TYR A 95 10.06 16.45 -0.87
N ALA A 96 10.10 16.46 -2.21
CA ALA A 96 9.18 17.22 -3.03
C ALA A 96 7.72 16.80 -2.83
N ALA A 97 7.45 15.50 -2.76
CA ALA A 97 6.12 14.97 -2.46
C ALA A 97 5.64 15.37 -1.05
N ALA A 98 6.51 15.29 -0.03
CA ALA A 98 6.21 15.70 1.33
C ALA A 98 5.99 17.22 1.47
N ALA A 99 6.65 18.03 0.62
CA ALA A 99 6.44 19.47 0.55
C ALA A 99 5.15 19.88 -0.19
N GLY A 100 4.42 18.91 -0.77
CA GLY A 100 3.12 19.14 -1.40
C GLY A 100 3.17 19.46 -2.89
N TYR A 101 4.33 19.33 -3.55
CA TYR A 101 4.40 19.48 -5.00
C TYR A 101 3.71 18.30 -5.70
N GLU A 102 2.99 18.62 -6.77
CA GLU A 102 2.29 17.63 -7.61
C GLU A 102 3.16 17.12 -8.76
N PHE A 103 4.04 17.99 -9.24
CA PHE A 103 4.89 17.68 -10.39
C PHE A 103 6.36 17.97 -10.10
N MET A 104 7.22 17.13 -10.65
CA MET A 104 8.64 17.40 -10.78
C MET A 104 8.99 17.48 -12.26
N GLN A 105 9.74 18.52 -12.64
CA GLN A 105 10.26 18.65 -13.98
C GLN A 105 11.79 18.66 -13.99
N VAL A 106 12.37 18.41 -15.16
CA VAL A 106 13.80 18.59 -15.40
C VAL A 106 14.00 19.09 -16.84
N LYS A 107 14.95 19.99 -17.02
CA LYS A 107 15.38 20.50 -18.32
C LYS A 107 16.76 19.95 -18.65
N THR A 108 16.93 19.49 -19.87
CA THR A 108 18.20 18.98 -20.38
C THR A 108 18.30 19.21 -21.89
N VAL A 109 19.47 19.02 -22.48
CA VAL A 109 19.62 19.06 -23.94
C VAL A 109 18.89 17.87 -24.56
N LYS A 110 18.20 18.12 -25.68
CA LYS A 110 17.42 17.09 -26.39
C LYS A 110 18.28 15.89 -26.74
N MET A 111 17.68 14.70 -26.62
CA MET A 111 18.30 13.42 -27.01
C MET A 111 18.67 13.43 -28.49
N GLY A 112 19.84 12.92 -28.81
CA GLY A 112 20.41 12.86 -30.18
C GLY A 112 21.32 14.01 -30.51
N CYS A 113 21.50 15.05 -29.65
CA CYS A 113 22.44 16.14 -29.88
C CYS A 113 23.87 15.76 -29.41
N TYR A 114 23.99 15.19 -28.21
CA TYR A 114 25.29 14.80 -27.62
C TYR A 114 25.19 13.51 -26.85
N GLU A 115 26.18 12.62 -27.00
CA GLU A 115 26.15 11.28 -26.36
C GLU A 115 26.09 11.34 -24.84
N ASP A 116 26.76 12.30 -24.21
CA ASP A 116 26.75 12.44 -22.75
C ASP A 116 25.37 12.89 -22.23
N TYR A 117 24.70 13.78 -22.94
CA TYR A 117 23.33 14.18 -22.63
C TYR A 117 22.33 13.07 -22.94
N ASP A 118 22.58 12.21 -23.92
CA ASP A 118 21.77 11.02 -24.18
C ASP A 118 21.77 10.05 -23.00
N ARG A 119 22.90 9.92 -22.31
CA ARG A 119 23.00 9.12 -21.07
C ARG A 119 22.16 9.74 -19.95
N THR A 120 22.20 11.07 -19.83
CA THR A 120 21.40 11.84 -18.87
C THR A 120 19.90 11.71 -19.16
N ASN A 121 19.49 11.83 -20.43
CA ASN A 121 18.11 11.62 -20.86
C ASN A 121 17.61 10.21 -20.49
N ARG A 122 18.43 9.14 -20.78
CA ARG A 122 18.09 7.76 -20.41
C ARG A 122 17.99 7.57 -18.90
N PHE A 123 18.78 8.30 -18.10
CA PHE A 123 18.65 8.28 -16.65
C PHE A 123 17.29 8.84 -16.22
N TYR A 124 16.86 10.00 -16.72
CA TYR A 124 15.56 10.58 -16.36
C TYR A 124 14.41 9.69 -16.76
N LEU A 125 14.42 9.13 -17.97
CA LEU A 125 13.42 8.13 -18.39
C LEU A 125 13.43 6.89 -17.49
N GLY A 126 14.63 6.42 -17.12
CA GLY A 126 14.83 5.24 -16.26
C GLY A 126 14.39 5.42 -14.81
N VAL A 127 14.26 6.64 -14.29
CA VAL A 127 13.71 6.97 -12.97
C VAL A 127 12.24 7.37 -13.02
N GLY A 128 11.60 7.32 -14.22
CA GLY A 128 10.15 7.45 -14.40
C GLY A 128 9.66 8.79 -14.91
N PHE A 129 10.54 9.71 -15.30
CA PHE A 129 10.12 10.91 -16.04
C PHE A 129 9.54 10.55 -17.40
N LYS A 130 8.65 11.39 -17.91
CA LYS A 130 8.09 11.33 -19.26
C LYS A 130 8.44 12.58 -20.03
N GLU A 131 8.64 12.44 -21.35
CA GLU A 131 8.83 13.58 -22.23
C GLU A 131 7.59 14.47 -22.19
N LEU A 132 7.80 15.78 -21.99
CA LEU A 132 6.74 16.77 -22.05
C LEU A 132 6.81 17.51 -23.38
N GLU A 133 7.89 18.27 -23.62
CA GLU A 133 8.02 19.12 -24.80
C GLU A 133 9.50 19.46 -25.07
N VAL A 134 9.80 19.76 -26.33
CA VAL A 134 11.10 20.33 -26.77
C VAL A 134 10.92 21.78 -27.12
N PHE A 135 11.72 22.65 -26.54
CA PHE A 135 11.80 24.07 -26.85
C PHE A 135 13.10 24.36 -27.64
N PRO A 136 13.03 24.48 -28.97
CA PRO A 136 14.24 24.56 -29.82
C PRO A 136 15.13 25.75 -29.54
N LEU A 137 14.56 26.86 -29.05
CA LEU A 137 15.25 28.15 -28.88
C LEU A 137 15.23 28.64 -27.42
N LEU A 138 14.88 27.78 -26.42
CA LEU A 138 14.87 28.21 -25.03
C LEU A 138 16.28 28.56 -24.52
N TRP A 139 17.28 27.83 -24.96
CA TRP A 139 18.70 28.13 -24.73
C TRP A 139 19.34 28.67 -26.00
N ASP A 140 19.62 27.82 -26.99
CA ASP A 140 20.13 28.17 -28.31
C ASP A 140 19.86 27.05 -29.33
N GLU A 141 20.11 27.28 -30.61
CA GLU A 141 19.87 26.32 -31.70
C GLU A 141 20.71 25.03 -31.57
N ALA A 142 21.90 25.10 -30.98
CA ALA A 142 22.77 23.93 -30.80
C ALA A 142 22.32 23.09 -29.60
N ASN A 143 21.61 23.72 -28.66
CA ASN A 143 21.14 23.09 -27.40
C ASN A 143 19.61 23.18 -27.24
N PRO A 144 18.81 22.50 -28.08
CA PRO A 144 17.37 22.47 -27.92
C PRO A 144 17.01 21.89 -26.54
N CYS A 145 16.17 22.62 -25.78
CA CYS A 145 15.79 22.20 -24.44
C CYS A 145 14.70 21.16 -24.48
N GLN A 146 14.98 19.96 -23.99
CA GLN A 146 13.99 18.94 -23.67
C GLN A 146 13.51 19.10 -22.23
N ILE A 147 12.20 19.20 -22.04
CA ILE A 147 11.58 19.14 -20.72
C ILE A 147 11.02 17.74 -20.50
N TYR A 148 11.35 17.16 -19.36
CA TYR A 148 10.73 15.97 -18.83
C TYR A 148 9.90 16.32 -17.59
N VAL A 149 8.80 15.60 -17.39
CA VAL A 149 7.90 15.78 -16.24
C VAL A 149 7.60 14.45 -15.57
N MET A 150 7.41 14.50 -14.27
CA MET A 150 6.95 13.38 -13.45
C MET A 150 5.80 13.84 -12.57
N ASN A 151 4.74 13.03 -12.47
CA ASN A 151 3.72 13.21 -11.45
C ASN A 151 4.26 12.63 -10.11
N LEU A 152 4.31 13.46 -9.10
CA LEU A 152 4.73 13.04 -7.74
C LEU A 152 3.60 12.38 -6.95
N GLN A 153 2.35 12.58 -7.38
CA GLN A 153 1.16 12.03 -6.73
C GLN A 153 0.92 10.54 -7.04
N GLU A 154 1.69 9.91 -7.95
CA GLU A 154 1.63 8.44 -8.13
C GLU A 154 2.08 7.66 -6.88
N HIS A 155 2.72 8.36 -5.91
CA HIS A 155 2.94 7.92 -4.54
C HIS A 155 2.27 8.92 -3.58
N THR A 156 0.95 9.07 -3.66
CA THR A 156 0.25 9.93 -2.72
C THR A 156 0.33 9.34 -1.31
N PRO A 157 0.52 10.19 -0.28
CA PRO A 157 0.36 9.76 1.13
C PRO A 157 -0.97 9.04 1.38
N GLU A 158 -2.00 9.32 0.57
CA GLU A 158 -3.30 8.62 0.60
C GLU A 158 -3.22 7.18 0.10
N LYS A 159 -2.44 6.90 -0.96
CA LYS A 159 -2.27 5.54 -1.49
C LYS A 159 -1.44 4.67 -0.53
N ASP A 160 -0.37 5.24 0.04
CA ASP A 160 0.41 4.57 1.09
C ASP A 160 -0.45 4.37 2.34
N LYS A 161 -1.26 5.36 2.73
CA LYS A 161 -2.21 5.26 3.83
C LYS A 161 -3.28 4.21 3.59
N ALA A 162 -3.78 4.06 2.36
CA ALA A 162 -4.72 3.02 2.00
C ALA A 162 -4.09 1.63 2.12
N VAL A 163 -2.86 1.43 1.61
CA VAL A 163 -2.10 0.18 1.74
C VAL A 163 -1.83 -0.15 3.21
N GLU A 164 -1.36 0.83 3.99
CA GLU A 164 -1.15 0.68 5.45
C GLU A 164 -2.45 0.31 6.17
N THR A 165 -3.56 0.93 5.81
CA THR A 165 -4.87 0.64 6.42
C THR A 165 -5.30 -0.80 6.14
N VAL A 166 -5.19 -1.26 4.88
CA VAL A 166 -5.51 -2.64 4.50
C VAL A 166 -4.59 -3.62 5.24
N LEU A 167 -3.28 -3.39 5.22
CA LEU A 167 -2.31 -4.25 5.91
C LEU A 167 -2.56 -4.30 7.42
N ARG A 168 -2.84 -3.16 8.05
CA ARG A 168 -3.19 -3.06 9.45
C ARG A 168 -4.44 -3.88 9.78
N THR A 169 -5.52 -3.71 9.02
CA THR A 169 -6.76 -4.46 9.20
C THR A 169 -6.51 -5.98 9.16
N ILE A 170 -5.74 -6.45 8.16
CA ILE A 170 -5.38 -7.86 8.02
C ILE A 170 -4.55 -8.35 9.21
N THR A 171 -3.57 -7.56 9.65
CA THR A 171 -2.65 -7.96 10.72
C THR A 171 -3.22 -7.79 12.12
N GLU A 172 -4.21 -6.93 12.33
CA GLU A 172 -4.91 -6.70 13.60
C GLU A 172 -6.12 -7.61 13.80
N ARG A 173 -6.67 -8.20 12.74
CA ARG A 173 -7.79 -9.15 12.86
C ARG A 173 -7.47 -10.30 13.81
N ARG A 174 -8.37 -10.56 14.75
CA ARG A 174 -8.25 -11.62 15.78
C ARG A 174 -9.50 -12.50 15.82
N SER A 175 -9.33 -13.72 16.30
CA SER A 175 -10.46 -14.56 16.71
C SER A 175 -10.78 -14.24 18.17
N TYR A 176 -11.82 -13.46 18.38
CA TYR A 176 -12.27 -13.07 19.71
C TYR A 176 -13.33 -14.02 20.24
N ARG A 177 -13.08 -14.57 21.43
CA ARG A 177 -13.97 -15.54 22.11
C ARG A 177 -14.35 -15.09 23.53
N GLY A 178 -14.18 -13.79 23.82
CA GLY A 178 -14.56 -13.19 25.10
C GLY A 178 -15.96 -12.57 25.04
N ASN A 179 -16.30 -11.85 26.10
CA ASN A 179 -17.57 -11.15 26.21
C ASN A 179 -17.59 -9.86 25.36
N TYR A 180 -18.74 -9.56 24.79
CA TYR A 180 -19.02 -8.36 24.05
C TYR A 180 -19.73 -7.32 24.92
N LYS A 181 -19.56 -6.04 24.61
CA LYS A 181 -20.33 -4.95 25.20
C LYS A 181 -21.77 -4.99 24.68
N PRO A 182 -22.73 -4.49 25.47
CA PRO A 182 -24.16 -4.52 25.10
C PRO A 182 -24.54 -3.47 24.04
N ASP A 183 -23.54 -2.78 23.46
CA ASP A 183 -23.79 -1.79 22.42
C ASP A 183 -24.36 -2.45 21.16
N GLU A 184 -25.47 -1.94 20.64
CA GLU A 184 -26.06 -2.40 19.38
C GLU A 184 -25.08 -2.25 18.22
N VAL A 185 -25.14 -3.15 17.27
CA VAL A 185 -24.44 -3.03 15.97
C VAL A 185 -25.44 -2.44 14.97
N PRO A 186 -25.20 -1.23 14.45
CA PRO A 186 -26.11 -0.60 13.50
C PRO A 186 -26.37 -1.49 12.28
N ALA A 187 -27.63 -1.55 11.83
CA ALA A 187 -28.02 -2.36 10.67
C ALA A 187 -27.23 -2.02 9.39
N GLU A 188 -26.82 -0.76 9.23
CA GLU A 188 -25.92 -0.33 8.14
C GLU A 188 -24.54 -0.97 8.22
N HIS A 189 -23.99 -1.16 9.44
CA HIS A 189 -22.70 -1.87 9.62
C HIS A 189 -22.85 -3.37 9.33
N LEU A 190 -23.93 -4.00 9.78
CA LEU A 190 -24.23 -5.40 9.43
C LEU A 190 -24.33 -5.59 7.93
N LYS A 191 -25.02 -4.64 7.24
CA LYS A 191 -25.12 -4.63 5.79
C LYS A 191 -23.74 -4.51 5.12
N MET A 192 -22.88 -3.57 5.56
CA MET A 192 -21.51 -3.42 5.03
C MET A 192 -20.68 -4.69 5.20
N ILE A 193 -20.80 -5.36 6.33
CA ILE A 193 -20.11 -6.62 6.59
C ILE A 193 -20.58 -7.71 5.62
N MET A 194 -21.89 -7.85 5.43
CA MET A 194 -22.46 -8.82 4.49
C MET A 194 -22.06 -8.51 3.05
N GLU A 195 -22.09 -7.23 2.61
CA GLU A 195 -21.65 -6.80 1.28
C GLU A 195 -20.18 -7.18 1.03
N ALA A 196 -19.30 -6.99 2.02
CA ALA A 196 -17.91 -7.42 1.93
C ALA A 196 -17.79 -8.94 1.73
N GLY A 197 -18.59 -9.73 2.43
CA GLY A 197 -18.67 -11.18 2.24
C GLY A 197 -19.15 -11.57 0.85
N LEU A 198 -20.24 -10.97 0.38
CA LEU A 198 -20.82 -11.25 -0.94
C LEU A 198 -19.91 -10.78 -2.10
N ALA A 199 -18.98 -9.87 -1.85
CA ALA A 199 -17.96 -9.46 -2.82
C ALA A 199 -16.84 -10.48 -3.02
N ALA A 200 -16.79 -11.55 -2.22
CA ALA A 200 -15.78 -12.60 -2.37
C ALA A 200 -15.90 -13.34 -3.72
N PRO A 201 -14.78 -13.78 -4.31
CA PRO A 201 -14.83 -14.61 -5.50
C PRO A 201 -15.47 -15.98 -5.17
N SER A 202 -16.13 -16.59 -6.17
CA SER A 202 -16.67 -17.93 -6.06
C SER A 202 -16.33 -18.79 -7.28
N GLY A 203 -16.30 -20.11 -7.11
CA GLY A 203 -15.97 -21.05 -8.18
C GLY A 203 -16.88 -20.87 -9.39
N CYS A 204 -16.30 -20.50 -10.55
CA CYS A 204 -17.03 -20.16 -11.77
C CYS A 204 -18.17 -19.14 -11.58
N ASN A 205 -17.99 -18.22 -10.62
CA ASN A 205 -18.98 -17.21 -10.23
C ASN A 205 -20.37 -17.80 -9.89
N LYS A 206 -20.39 -18.97 -9.23
CA LYS A 206 -21.64 -19.64 -8.85
C LYS A 206 -22.35 -18.97 -7.66
N GLN A 207 -21.65 -18.09 -6.92
CA GLN A 207 -22.21 -17.31 -5.82
C GLN A 207 -22.98 -18.17 -4.82
N THR A 208 -22.33 -19.26 -4.38
CA THR A 208 -22.94 -20.30 -3.54
C THR A 208 -23.19 -19.85 -2.11
N THR A 209 -22.56 -18.76 -1.67
CA THR A 209 -22.66 -18.23 -0.30
C THR A 209 -23.86 -17.31 -0.14
N SER A 210 -24.64 -17.52 0.92
CA SER A 210 -25.72 -16.64 1.36
C SER A 210 -25.54 -16.30 2.84
N LEU A 211 -26.12 -15.16 3.27
CA LEU A 211 -25.89 -14.63 4.62
C LEU A 211 -27.20 -14.22 5.28
N ILE A 212 -27.31 -14.50 6.59
CA ILE A 212 -28.40 -13.99 7.45
C ILE A 212 -27.77 -13.22 8.59
N ALA A 213 -28.10 -11.92 8.73
CA ALA A 213 -27.77 -11.18 9.94
C ALA A 213 -28.94 -11.28 10.94
N VAL A 214 -28.61 -11.44 12.20
CA VAL A 214 -29.56 -11.51 13.33
C VAL A 214 -29.14 -10.48 14.36
N ASP A 215 -30.02 -9.53 14.65
CA ASP A 215 -29.90 -8.48 15.66
C ASP A 215 -31.17 -8.34 16.53
N ASP A 216 -32.18 -9.17 16.26
CA ASP A 216 -33.38 -9.27 17.07
C ASP A 216 -33.06 -10.01 18.38
N GLU A 217 -33.38 -9.42 19.53
CA GLU A 217 -33.03 -9.91 20.87
C GLU A 217 -33.62 -11.30 21.17
N GLU A 218 -34.90 -11.53 20.85
CA GLU A 218 -35.54 -12.80 21.09
C GLU A 218 -34.94 -13.92 20.24
N LEU A 219 -34.64 -13.61 19.00
CA LEU A 219 -34.03 -14.56 18.08
C LEU A 219 -32.57 -14.85 18.47
N LEU A 220 -31.81 -13.84 18.86
CA LEU A 220 -30.43 -14.01 19.37
C LEU A 220 -30.39 -14.94 20.58
N GLU A 221 -31.28 -14.78 21.55
CA GLU A 221 -31.34 -15.65 22.72
C GLU A 221 -31.63 -17.12 22.35
N LYS A 222 -32.52 -17.36 21.37
CA LYS A 222 -32.75 -18.72 20.84
C LYS A 222 -31.52 -19.29 20.17
N LEU A 223 -30.79 -18.48 19.37
CA LEU A 223 -29.55 -18.95 18.72
C LEU A 223 -28.45 -19.24 19.76
N LYS A 224 -28.27 -18.34 20.72
CA LYS A 224 -27.26 -18.48 21.78
C LYS A 224 -27.46 -19.74 22.63
N SER A 225 -28.72 -20.13 22.88
CA SER A 225 -29.03 -21.35 23.65
C SER A 225 -28.58 -22.65 22.96
N GLU A 226 -28.33 -22.63 21.65
CA GLU A 226 -27.84 -23.76 20.86
C GLU A 226 -26.31 -23.83 20.79
N ILE A 227 -25.58 -22.75 21.21
CA ILE A 227 -24.13 -22.62 21.07
C ILE A 227 -23.44 -23.08 22.38
N ASP A 228 -22.70 -24.18 22.34
CA ASP A 228 -21.88 -24.69 23.42
C ASP A 228 -20.47 -25.06 22.93
N PRO A 229 -19.40 -24.59 23.55
CA PRO A 229 -19.32 -23.65 24.66
C PRO A 229 -19.72 -22.20 24.26
N PRO A 230 -20.14 -21.37 25.22
CA PRO A 230 -20.75 -20.07 24.96
C PRO A 230 -19.74 -18.99 24.51
N VAL A 231 -19.29 -19.04 23.28
CA VAL A 231 -18.37 -18.03 22.67
C VAL A 231 -19.11 -16.80 22.14
N ALA A 232 -20.43 -16.80 22.15
CA ALA A 232 -21.27 -15.74 21.61
C ALA A 232 -22.34 -15.24 22.57
N GLU A 233 -22.31 -15.67 23.84
CA GLU A 233 -23.35 -15.43 24.85
C GLU A 233 -23.75 -13.95 24.99
N THR A 234 -22.80 -13.04 24.92
CA THR A 234 -23.07 -11.62 25.06
C THR A 234 -23.02 -10.85 23.74
N ALA A 235 -22.95 -11.55 22.60
CA ALA A 235 -22.89 -10.87 21.30
C ALA A 235 -24.21 -10.15 20.99
N PRO A 236 -24.20 -8.86 20.63
CA PRO A 236 -25.39 -8.09 20.28
C PRO A 236 -25.87 -8.35 18.85
N ALA A 237 -25.11 -9.02 18.02
CA ALA A 237 -25.50 -9.44 16.67
C ALA A 237 -24.73 -10.70 16.24
N MET A 238 -25.27 -11.42 15.27
CA MET A 238 -24.65 -12.58 14.63
C MET A 238 -24.85 -12.53 13.13
N ILE A 239 -23.89 -13.05 12.36
CA ILE A 239 -24.04 -13.32 10.93
C ILE A 239 -23.90 -14.82 10.71
N CYS A 240 -24.96 -15.42 10.24
CA CYS A 240 -25.01 -16.83 9.88
C CYS A 240 -24.64 -17.00 8.40
N VAL A 241 -23.70 -17.89 8.11
CA VAL A 241 -23.17 -18.14 6.78
C VAL A 241 -23.76 -19.42 6.23
N LEU A 242 -24.41 -19.32 5.08
CA LEU A 242 -25.02 -20.44 4.38
C LEU A 242 -24.30 -20.71 3.09
N THR A 243 -24.38 -21.95 2.62
CA THR A 243 -23.86 -22.32 1.32
C THR A 243 -24.78 -23.31 0.60
N GLN A 244 -24.68 -23.34 -0.72
CA GLN A 244 -25.24 -24.40 -1.55
C GLN A 244 -24.12 -25.27 -2.10
N ARG A 245 -24.22 -26.58 -1.96
CA ARG A 245 -23.22 -27.53 -2.45
C ARG A 245 -23.50 -27.89 -3.91
N VAL A 246 -23.18 -26.97 -4.83
CA VAL A 246 -23.33 -27.17 -6.26
C VAL A 246 -21.99 -27.45 -6.93
N ASN A 247 -22.01 -28.29 -7.97
CA ASN A 247 -20.82 -28.48 -8.79
C ASN A 247 -20.59 -27.23 -9.67
N ALA A 248 -19.47 -26.55 -9.45
CA ALA A 248 -19.11 -25.31 -10.14
C ALA A 248 -18.36 -25.59 -11.44
N TYR A 249 -17.47 -26.58 -11.45
CA TYR A 249 -16.70 -26.97 -12.62
C TYR A 249 -16.59 -28.47 -12.72
N ARG A 250 -17.16 -29.03 -13.77
CA ARG A 250 -17.32 -30.48 -13.95
C ARG A 250 -17.99 -31.08 -12.71
N ASP A 251 -17.35 -32.05 -12.05
CA ASP A 251 -17.79 -32.74 -10.82
C ASP A 251 -17.23 -32.11 -9.53
N ARG A 252 -16.64 -30.89 -9.60
CA ARG A 252 -16.02 -30.21 -8.47
C ARG A 252 -16.95 -29.18 -7.83
N CYS A 253 -17.15 -29.36 -6.53
CA CYS A 253 -17.80 -28.40 -5.65
C CYS A 253 -16.75 -27.54 -4.96
N TYR A 254 -16.88 -26.22 -5.02
CA TYR A 254 -15.99 -25.25 -4.38
C TYR A 254 -16.66 -24.49 -3.23
N ALA A 255 -17.76 -24.99 -2.70
CA ALA A 255 -18.52 -24.35 -1.64
C ALA A 255 -17.65 -23.95 -0.44
N VAL A 256 -16.73 -24.83 -0.01
CA VAL A 256 -15.81 -24.55 1.11
C VAL A 256 -14.90 -23.37 0.82
N GLN A 257 -14.31 -23.30 -0.38
CA GLN A 257 -13.46 -22.20 -0.79
C GLN A 257 -14.27 -20.91 -0.90
N ASP A 258 -15.48 -20.95 -1.46
CA ASP A 258 -16.37 -19.82 -1.66
C ASP A 258 -16.74 -19.16 -0.32
N TYR A 259 -17.32 -19.94 0.62
CA TYR A 259 -17.71 -19.35 1.90
C TYR A 259 -16.48 -19.00 2.78
N SER A 260 -15.36 -19.69 2.65
CA SER A 260 -14.14 -19.32 3.38
C SER A 260 -13.61 -17.93 2.96
N ALA A 261 -13.64 -17.65 1.66
CA ALA A 261 -13.27 -16.32 1.15
C ALA A 261 -14.26 -15.25 1.64
N ALA A 262 -15.56 -15.55 1.61
CA ALA A 262 -16.59 -14.62 2.11
C ALA A 262 -16.43 -14.35 3.62
N ILE A 263 -16.18 -15.35 4.42
CA ILE A 263 -15.97 -15.22 5.87
C ILE A 263 -14.74 -14.35 6.16
N GLU A 264 -13.62 -14.57 5.47
CA GLU A 264 -12.43 -13.74 5.71
C GLU A 264 -12.68 -12.28 5.35
N ASN A 265 -13.36 -11.98 4.23
CA ASN A 265 -13.75 -10.61 3.89
C ASN A 265 -14.63 -9.97 4.98
N MET A 266 -15.60 -10.71 5.52
CA MET A 266 -16.45 -10.23 6.61
C MET A 266 -15.64 -9.98 7.89
N LEU A 267 -14.73 -10.88 8.27
CA LEU A 267 -13.87 -10.70 9.44
C LEU A 267 -12.96 -9.48 9.33
N LEU A 268 -12.47 -9.17 8.12
CA LEU A 268 -11.71 -7.96 7.85
C LEU A 268 -12.58 -6.71 7.97
N MET A 269 -13.79 -6.73 7.42
CA MET A 269 -14.72 -5.59 7.52
C MET A 269 -15.16 -5.36 8.98
N ILE A 270 -15.44 -6.42 9.74
CA ILE A 270 -15.74 -6.37 11.18
C ILE A 270 -14.59 -5.66 11.93
N THR A 271 -13.35 -6.05 11.64
CA THR A 271 -12.15 -5.42 12.23
C THR A 271 -12.02 -3.95 11.83
N ALA A 272 -12.23 -3.62 10.56
CA ALA A 272 -12.16 -2.26 10.06
C ALA A 272 -13.20 -1.32 10.69
N LEU A 273 -14.38 -1.85 11.01
CA LEU A 273 -15.45 -1.14 11.72
C LEU A 273 -15.23 -1.04 13.24
N GLY A 274 -14.14 -1.62 13.78
CA GLY A 274 -13.82 -1.60 15.21
C GLY A 274 -14.58 -2.63 16.05
N TYR A 275 -15.20 -3.61 15.42
CA TYR A 275 -15.82 -4.76 16.08
C TYR A 275 -14.85 -5.94 16.16
N GLN A 276 -15.25 -6.93 16.94
CA GLN A 276 -14.55 -8.21 17.07
C GLN A 276 -15.49 -9.36 16.71
N SER A 277 -14.89 -10.46 16.28
CA SER A 277 -15.60 -11.69 15.90
C SER A 277 -14.71 -12.91 16.00
N CYS A 278 -15.25 -14.05 15.78
CA CYS A 278 -14.52 -15.27 15.47
C CYS A 278 -15.30 -16.11 14.45
N TRP A 279 -14.57 -16.90 13.71
CA TRP A 279 -15.15 -17.98 12.92
C TRP A 279 -15.57 -19.08 13.90
N TYR A 280 -16.87 -19.24 14.10
CA TYR A 280 -17.43 -20.34 14.87
C TYR A 280 -17.98 -21.40 13.93
N GLU A 281 -17.27 -22.53 13.86
CA GLU A 281 -17.64 -23.64 12.99
C GLU A 281 -18.93 -24.31 13.47
N GLY A 282 -19.82 -24.61 12.53
CA GLY A 282 -21.14 -25.12 12.86
C GLY A 282 -21.22 -26.58 13.27
N HIS A 283 -20.16 -27.33 12.96
CA HIS A 283 -20.09 -28.75 13.32
C HIS A 283 -18.74 -29.04 13.95
N ILE A 284 -18.71 -29.17 15.28
CA ILE A 284 -17.49 -29.51 16.03
C ILE A 284 -17.25 -31.01 15.95
N THR A 285 -18.32 -31.82 15.98
CA THR A 285 -18.30 -33.26 15.74
C THR A 285 -19.54 -33.68 14.93
N ASP A 286 -19.59 -34.93 14.45
CA ASP A 286 -20.76 -35.44 13.74
C ASP A 286 -22.00 -35.55 14.67
N GLU A 287 -21.78 -35.55 15.98
CA GLU A 287 -22.82 -35.63 17.01
C GLU A 287 -23.30 -34.22 17.43
N ASP A 288 -22.44 -33.22 17.34
CA ASP A 288 -22.75 -31.84 17.72
C ASP A 288 -22.94 -30.96 16.46
N ARG A 289 -24.18 -30.97 15.99
CA ARG A 289 -24.61 -30.30 14.75
C ARG A 289 -25.34 -28.99 15.05
N ILE A 290 -24.64 -28.04 15.68
CA ILE A 290 -25.17 -26.74 16.10
C ILE A 290 -25.84 -26.02 14.93
N CYS A 291 -25.18 -25.97 13.76
CA CYS A 291 -25.70 -25.25 12.62
C CYS A 291 -27.01 -25.85 12.07
N ASP A 292 -27.26 -27.14 12.17
CA ASP A 292 -28.54 -27.73 11.77
C ASP A 292 -29.69 -27.21 12.64
N ARG A 293 -29.50 -27.17 13.97
CA ARG A 293 -30.51 -26.66 14.93
C ARG A 293 -30.78 -25.18 14.71
N ILE A 294 -29.71 -24.37 14.47
CA ILE A 294 -29.84 -22.97 14.16
C ILE A 294 -30.54 -22.74 12.80
N ALA A 295 -30.23 -23.57 11.79
CA ALA A 295 -30.91 -23.53 10.50
C ALA A 295 -32.43 -23.77 10.62
N GLU A 296 -32.85 -24.67 11.50
CA GLU A 296 -34.27 -24.90 11.80
C GLU A 296 -34.92 -23.66 12.43
N ILE A 297 -34.27 -23.03 13.41
CA ILE A 297 -34.75 -21.79 14.06
C ILE A 297 -34.89 -20.66 13.02
N LEU A 298 -33.92 -20.52 12.14
CA LEU A 298 -33.89 -19.49 11.10
C LEU A 298 -34.73 -19.85 9.87
N LYS A 299 -35.37 -21.03 9.86
CA LYS A 299 -36.18 -21.54 8.73
C LYS A 299 -35.42 -21.57 7.41
N VAL A 300 -34.14 -21.99 7.47
CA VAL A 300 -33.30 -22.12 6.28
C VAL A 300 -33.92 -23.19 5.36
N PRO A 301 -34.14 -22.87 4.05
CA PRO A 301 -34.78 -23.81 3.14
C PRO A 301 -33.88 -24.99 2.82
N GLU A 302 -34.49 -26.10 2.38
CA GLU A 302 -33.78 -27.27 1.89
C GLU A 302 -32.84 -26.88 0.72
N GLY A 303 -31.64 -27.48 0.67
CA GLY A 303 -30.60 -27.19 -0.30
C GLY A 303 -29.57 -26.13 0.13
N TYR A 304 -29.75 -25.55 1.31
CA TYR A 304 -28.75 -24.71 1.97
C TYR A 304 -28.22 -25.36 3.23
N ASP A 305 -26.91 -25.36 3.38
CA ASP A 305 -26.24 -25.74 4.64
C ASP A 305 -25.83 -24.45 5.37
N LEU A 306 -26.19 -24.31 6.63
CA LEU A 306 -25.60 -23.30 7.51
C LEU A 306 -24.26 -23.87 8.00
N VAL A 307 -23.14 -23.15 7.74
CA VAL A 307 -21.79 -23.70 7.94
C VAL A 307 -20.97 -22.98 8.98
N CYS A 308 -21.30 -21.72 9.29
CA CYS A 308 -20.53 -20.90 10.21
C CYS A 308 -21.41 -19.81 10.82
N ILE A 309 -21.05 -19.39 12.02
CA ILE A 309 -21.64 -18.25 12.72
C ILE A 309 -20.52 -17.26 13.07
N LEU A 310 -20.76 -15.99 12.80
CA LEU A 310 -19.87 -14.90 13.16
C LEU A 310 -20.58 -14.02 14.20
N PRO A 311 -20.28 -14.13 15.50
CA PRO A 311 -20.74 -13.17 16.48
C PRO A 311 -20.09 -11.82 16.21
N VAL A 312 -20.84 -10.71 16.30
CA VAL A 312 -20.37 -9.36 16.01
C VAL A 312 -20.66 -8.43 17.16
N GLY A 313 -19.67 -7.70 17.62
CA GLY A 313 -19.83 -6.70 18.68
C GLY A 313 -18.51 -6.07 19.11
N LYS A 314 -18.58 -5.07 19.98
CA LYS A 314 -17.39 -4.49 20.61
C LYS A 314 -16.89 -5.37 21.73
N ALA A 315 -15.62 -5.69 21.75
CA ALA A 315 -15.01 -6.51 22.82
C ALA A 315 -15.01 -5.79 24.17
N VAL A 316 -15.21 -6.54 25.24
CA VAL A 316 -15.02 -6.04 26.62
C VAL A 316 -13.52 -5.94 26.95
N SER A 317 -12.71 -6.86 26.41
CA SER A 317 -11.26 -6.90 26.61
C SER A 317 -10.53 -6.98 25.28
N GLU A 318 -9.31 -6.46 25.22
CA GLU A 318 -8.50 -6.58 24.02
C GLU A 318 -8.13 -8.04 23.73
N PRO A 319 -8.30 -8.48 22.46
CA PRO A 319 -7.90 -9.83 22.06
C PRO A 319 -6.38 -9.97 22.07
N GLY A 320 -5.89 -11.04 22.63
CA GLY A 320 -4.46 -11.36 22.66
C GLY A 320 -3.87 -11.56 21.27
N MET A 321 -2.58 -11.27 21.11
CA MET A 321 -1.86 -11.45 19.85
C MET A 321 -1.39 -12.92 19.71
N PRO A 322 -1.86 -13.68 18.71
CA PRO A 322 -1.37 -15.04 18.49
C PRO A 322 0.06 -15.02 17.95
N LYS A 323 0.90 -15.92 18.45
CA LYS A 323 2.25 -16.11 17.91
C LYS A 323 2.17 -16.66 16.49
N LYS A 324 2.77 -15.96 15.55
CA LYS A 324 2.89 -16.39 14.14
C LYS A 324 4.30 -16.90 13.87
N LYS A 325 4.43 -17.88 12.98
CA LYS A 325 5.73 -18.27 12.44
C LYS A 325 6.33 -17.14 11.63
N ALA A 326 7.67 -17.07 11.58
CA ALA A 326 8.37 -16.06 10.79
C ALA A 326 8.09 -16.23 9.28
N PHE A 327 8.26 -15.14 8.52
CA PHE A 327 8.02 -15.14 7.07
C PHE A 327 8.82 -16.25 6.37
N GLY A 328 10.13 -16.35 6.63
CA GLY A 328 11.02 -17.32 5.99
C GLY A 328 10.74 -18.79 6.35
N GLU A 329 9.87 -19.09 7.32
CA GLU A 329 9.41 -20.46 7.62
C GLU A 329 8.24 -20.92 6.75
N ARG A 330 7.59 -19.99 6.02
CA ARG A 330 6.33 -20.27 5.31
C ARG A 330 6.20 -19.61 3.94
N ALA A 331 7.11 -18.70 3.57
CA ALA A 331 7.06 -18.00 2.30
C ALA A 331 8.46 -17.89 1.70
N TRP A 332 8.55 -18.14 0.39
CA TRP A 332 9.79 -18.14 -0.36
C TRP A 332 9.58 -17.50 -1.72
N PHE A 333 10.64 -16.99 -2.32
CA PHE A 333 10.65 -16.45 -3.67
C PHE A 333 11.20 -17.51 -4.64
N ASN A 334 10.60 -17.63 -5.82
CA ASN A 334 11.05 -18.46 -6.95
C ASN A 334 11.17 -19.99 -6.70
N GLY A 335 11.08 -20.47 -5.45
CA GLY A 335 11.15 -21.89 -5.13
C GLY A 335 11.06 -22.16 -3.64
N PHE A 336 10.65 -23.38 -3.25
CA PHE A 336 10.50 -23.77 -1.85
C PHE A 336 11.86 -23.77 -1.14
N GLY A 337 11.94 -23.13 0.04
CA GLY A 337 13.15 -23.06 0.86
C GLY A 337 14.22 -22.08 0.35
N GLN A 338 13.95 -21.28 -0.68
CA GLN A 338 14.86 -20.23 -1.15
C GLN A 338 14.49 -18.88 -0.50
N PRO A 339 15.49 -18.10 0.01
CA PRO A 339 15.27 -16.83 0.68
C PRO A 339 14.75 -15.73 -0.25
#